data_3f620df91e84932ba3c9a52a29de8155
#
_entry.id   3f620df91e84932ba3c9a52a29de8155
#
_cell.length_a   1.000
_cell.length_b   1.000
_cell.length_c   1.000
_cell.angle_alpha   90.00
_cell.angle_beta   90.00
_cell.angle_gamma   90.00
#
_symmetry.space_group_name_H-M   'P 1'
#
loop_
_entity.id
_entity.type
_entity.pdbx_description
1 polymer ?
#
loop_
_entity_poly.entity_id
_entity_poly.type
_entity_poly.pdbx_seq_one_letter_code
_entity_poly.pdbx_strand_id
1 'polypeptide(L)'
;MQILILTITICLSTISARADNTKLYKRLDSVIANRAEYEAKKEKRLHDIKNAINYVNNATDKLRIYERLINEYTPYKYDSAMVYVQKAINLAKQTNSSEYYTQYQILKARQLVYRGFYIEAKEILEKLEIPSTNRHINYLYNCSLSALYFNLNMSTKNTEYCQRYSTLFQDYIDKAIEYCPKKDAQYYYMKGVQLFYSKGTIHDIITCFNKAMSLLEPDSRLYAMSAYVLSKTYDRSHQSEQQERYLLLAAISDIMASTNEYVALQEVALSLYKDKDNLRKANEYINISLMDADAYSNRLRRAELYANLHVIRSAYNKKLQEQGTWQNVAIICILVLMAIIVTTIVYVVRKNHLLKLKENELKTLTEQLSADNKQHKKDNKALKDSNDALEDSNKALQDSNKALQNSNDELKDSNDALKNSNKALKDSNKALQNSNDELKGSNDALKDSNKALQDSNDELKGSNDELKNFNKALKDSNDALKDSNDTLKDSNKALKDSNKALQGSNNALKDSNKALQDSNDEFEYTNAKRESMANAFIMLCYQYIERLKNQRKLVIRKIKTNQQNELLSTLSSSRQSAEESQNFFSQFDKIFLSLY
;
A
#
# COMPACT_ATOMS: atom_id res chain seq x y z
N MET A 1 -4.66 22.70 -37.68
CA MET A 1 -4.62 23.81 -36.69
C MET A 1 -5.64 23.64 -35.57
N GLN A 2 -6.93 23.41 -35.86
CA GLN A 2 -7.96 23.20 -34.82
C GLN A 2 -7.69 21.99 -33.90
N ILE A 3 -7.24 20.85 -34.44
CA ILE A 3 -6.88 19.65 -33.65
C ILE A 3 -5.66 19.92 -32.75
N LEU A 4 -4.68 20.69 -33.26
CA LEU A 4 -3.49 21.05 -32.49
C LEU A 4 -3.85 22.01 -31.34
N ILE A 5 -4.72 22.96 -31.54
CA ILE A 5 -5.24 23.88 -30.54
C ILE A 5 -6.04 23.11 -29.49
N LEU A 6 -6.88 22.15 -29.91
CA LEU A 6 -7.67 21.31 -29.00
C LEU A 6 -6.75 20.41 -28.15
N THR A 7 -5.72 19.79 -28.73
CA THR A 7 -4.75 18.98 -28.00
C THR A 7 -3.92 19.82 -27.03
N ILE A 8 -3.48 21.01 -27.42
CA ILE A 8 -2.75 21.94 -26.53
C ILE A 8 -3.67 22.40 -25.38
N THR A 9 -4.93 22.71 -25.66
CA THR A 9 -5.89 23.12 -24.62
C THR A 9 -6.18 21.98 -23.64
N ILE A 10 -6.32 20.75 -24.13
CA ILE A 10 -6.49 19.56 -23.30
C ILE A 10 -5.22 19.31 -22.45
N CYS A 11 -4.01 19.39 -23.04
CA CYS A 11 -2.76 19.24 -22.30
C CYS A 11 -2.58 20.33 -21.24
N LEU A 12 -2.91 21.58 -21.54
CA LEU A 12 -2.83 22.68 -20.57
C LEU A 12 -3.85 22.53 -19.44
N SER A 13 -5.06 22.05 -19.74
CA SER A 13 -6.08 21.81 -18.71
C SER A 13 -5.70 20.65 -17.79
N THR A 14 -5.12 19.57 -18.32
CA THR A 14 -4.65 18.44 -17.50
C THR A 14 -3.44 18.81 -16.63
N ILE A 15 -2.51 19.59 -17.14
CA ILE A 15 -1.36 20.11 -16.37
C ILE A 15 -1.85 21.01 -15.22
N SER A 16 -2.81 21.90 -15.48
CA SER A 16 -3.39 22.78 -14.46
C SER A 16 -4.14 21.99 -13.38
N ALA A 17 -4.96 21.01 -13.75
CA ALA A 17 -5.72 20.19 -12.82
C ALA A 17 -4.78 19.31 -11.95
N ARG A 18 -3.72 18.76 -12.54
CA ARG A 18 -2.71 17.99 -11.81
C ARG A 18 -1.92 18.84 -10.81
N ALA A 19 -1.63 20.10 -11.17
CA ALA A 19 -0.99 21.04 -10.24
C ALA A 19 -1.92 21.39 -9.07
N ASP A 20 -3.22 21.48 -9.29
CA ASP A 20 -4.22 21.72 -8.25
C ASP A 20 -4.36 20.53 -7.31
N ASN A 21 -4.36 19.29 -7.81
CA ASN A 21 -4.39 18.09 -6.97
C ASN A 21 -3.13 17.97 -6.12
N THR A 22 -1.96 18.36 -6.65
CA THR A 22 -0.71 18.41 -5.87
C THR A 22 -0.82 19.37 -4.67
N LYS A 23 -1.48 20.52 -4.85
CA LYS A 23 -1.75 21.46 -3.74
C LYS A 23 -2.72 20.85 -2.71
N LEU A 24 -3.72 20.11 -3.18
CA LEU A 24 -4.66 19.42 -2.29
C LEU A 24 -3.99 18.31 -1.48
N TYR A 25 -3.07 17.54 -2.05
CA TYR A 25 -2.25 16.58 -1.28
C TYR A 25 -1.45 17.27 -0.18
N LYS A 26 -0.78 18.39 -0.49
CA LYS A 26 -0.05 19.16 0.53
C LYS A 26 -1.00 19.69 1.63
N ARG A 27 -2.19 20.11 1.24
CA ARG A 27 -3.22 20.55 2.19
C ARG A 27 -3.70 19.38 3.04
N LEU A 28 -3.92 18.20 2.46
CA LEU A 28 -4.28 17.00 3.19
C LEU A 28 -3.21 16.62 4.22
N ASP A 29 -1.93 16.58 3.82
CA ASP A 29 -0.81 16.34 4.74
C ASP A 29 -0.80 17.36 5.90
N SER A 30 -1.01 18.65 5.60
CA SER A 30 -1.09 19.70 6.60
C SER A 30 -2.27 19.52 7.56
N VAL A 31 -3.43 19.15 7.05
CA VAL A 31 -4.65 18.93 7.86
C VAL A 31 -4.48 17.69 8.74
N ILE A 32 -3.85 16.64 8.24
CA ILE A 32 -3.49 15.45 9.01
C ILE A 32 -2.52 15.81 10.14
N ALA A 33 -1.48 16.58 9.85
CA ALA A 33 -0.50 17.01 10.85
C ALA A 33 -1.13 17.88 11.97
N ASN A 34 -2.14 18.69 11.63
CA ASN A 34 -2.85 19.56 12.57
C ASN A 34 -4.15 18.94 13.12
N ARG A 35 -4.34 17.63 12.95
CA ARG A 35 -5.57 16.93 13.35
C ARG A 35 -5.96 17.17 14.80
N ALA A 36 -4.98 17.16 15.71
CA ALA A 36 -5.23 17.40 17.13
C ALA A 36 -5.86 18.77 17.41
N GLU A 37 -5.58 19.78 16.59
CA GLU A 37 -6.21 21.10 16.71
C GLU A 37 -7.69 21.06 16.34
N TYR A 38 -8.06 20.35 15.27
CA TYR A 38 -9.46 20.19 14.88
C TYR A 38 -10.24 19.39 15.93
N GLU A 39 -9.64 18.33 16.47
CA GLU A 39 -10.22 17.56 17.56
C GLU A 39 -10.41 18.40 18.83
N ALA A 40 -9.43 19.23 19.19
CA ALA A 40 -9.55 20.16 20.32
C ALA A 40 -10.67 21.20 20.11
N LYS A 41 -10.82 21.73 18.89
CA LYS A 41 -11.93 22.62 18.53
C LYS A 41 -13.28 21.91 18.65
N LYS A 42 -13.34 20.65 18.23
CA LYS A 42 -14.54 19.81 18.36
C LYS A 42 -14.90 19.56 19.82
N GLU A 43 -13.92 19.15 20.63
CA GLU A 43 -14.14 18.91 22.07
C GLU A 43 -14.54 20.19 22.80
N LYS A 44 -13.94 21.33 22.46
CA LYS A 44 -14.36 22.63 23.01
C LYS A 44 -15.82 22.93 22.67
N ARG A 45 -16.23 22.81 21.41
CA ARG A 45 -17.61 22.99 20.97
C ARG A 45 -18.56 22.06 21.71
N LEU A 46 -18.19 20.79 21.86
CA LEU A 46 -18.97 19.82 22.65
C LEU A 46 -19.07 20.22 24.12
N HIS A 47 -17.99 20.72 24.70
CA HIS A 47 -17.99 21.23 26.07
C HIS A 47 -18.92 22.41 26.24
N ASP A 48 -18.88 23.37 25.31
CA ASP A 48 -19.73 24.55 25.34
C ASP A 48 -21.24 24.19 25.23
N ILE A 49 -21.57 23.25 24.33
CA ILE A 49 -22.94 22.73 24.20
C ILE A 49 -23.39 21.99 25.47
N LYS A 50 -22.50 21.20 26.10
CA LYS A 50 -22.81 20.51 27.36
C LYS A 50 -23.07 21.52 28.49
N ASN A 51 -22.26 22.54 28.59
CA ASN A 51 -22.43 23.58 29.62
C ASN A 51 -23.75 24.31 29.48
N ALA A 52 -24.24 24.51 28.24
CA ALA A 52 -25.55 25.13 27.99
C ALA A 52 -26.71 24.38 28.66
N ILE A 53 -26.57 23.08 28.96
CA ILE A 53 -27.60 22.30 29.69
C ILE A 53 -27.88 22.89 31.07
N ASN A 54 -26.84 23.44 31.73
CA ASN A 54 -26.95 23.98 33.09
C ASN A 54 -27.70 25.32 33.15
N TYR A 55 -27.83 26.00 32.02
CA TYR A 55 -28.47 27.32 31.93
C TYR A 55 -29.91 27.25 31.42
N VAL A 56 -30.43 26.06 31.10
CA VAL A 56 -31.81 25.89 30.62
C VAL A 56 -32.63 25.13 31.64
N ASN A 57 -33.81 25.67 31.96
CA ASN A 57 -34.70 25.10 32.94
C ASN A 57 -35.82 24.27 32.33
N ASN A 58 -36.25 24.58 31.12
CA ASN A 58 -37.35 23.85 30.49
C ASN A 58 -36.88 22.60 29.72
N ALA A 59 -37.73 21.61 29.66
CA ALA A 59 -37.42 20.32 29.02
C ALA A 59 -37.20 20.43 27.50
N THR A 60 -37.96 21.31 26.84
CA THR A 60 -37.86 21.50 25.38
C THR A 60 -36.48 22.01 24.99
N ASP A 61 -35.93 22.99 25.69
CA ASP A 61 -34.61 23.51 25.39
C ASP A 61 -33.50 22.49 25.73
N LYS A 62 -33.68 21.71 26.84
CA LYS A 62 -32.78 20.59 27.12
C LYS A 62 -32.80 19.55 26.01
N LEU A 63 -33.94 19.21 25.46
CA LEU A 63 -34.10 18.30 24.35
C LEU A 63 -33.39 18.84 23.10
N ARG A 64 -33.53 20.11 22.76
CA ARG A 64 -32.81 20.75 21.65
C ARG A 64 -31.29 20.70 21.84
N ILE A 65 -30.79 20.88 23.06
CA ILE A 65 -29.36 20.76 23.36
C ILE A 65 -28.91 19.31 23.21
N TYR A 66 -29.69 18.33 23.67
CA TYR A 66 -29.38 16.92 23.45
C TYR A 66 -29.34 16.57 21.96
N GLU A 67 -30.25 17.09 21.15
CA GLU A 67 -30.23 16.90 19.71
C GLU A 67 -28.94 17.46 19.07
N ARG A 68 -28.53 18.67 19.48
CA ARG A 68 -27.23 19.23 19.04
C ARG A 68 -26.07 18.34 19.44
N LEU A 69 -26.03 17.82 20.66
CA LEU A 69 -25.00 16.89 21.13
C LEU A 69 -25.02 15.56 20.35
N ILE A 70 -26.23 15.03 20.09
CA ILE A 70 -26.37 13.81 19.26
C ILE A 70 -25.79 14.05 17.88
N ASN A 71 -26.13 15.16 17.22
CA ASN A 71 -25.65 15.48 15.87
C ASN A 71 -24.14 15.68 15.84
N GLU A 72 -23.55 16.34 16.85
CA GLU A 72 -22.10 16.55 16.96
C GLU A 72 -21.35 15.24 17.27
N TYR A 73 -21.92 14.38 18.13
CA TYR A 73 -21.29 13.10 18.51
C TYR A 73 -21.46 11.99 17.48
N THR A 74 -22.53 12.00 16.69
CA THR A 74 -22.85 10.95 15.72
C THR A 74 -21.67 10.62 14.79
N PRO A 75 -20.99 11.57 14.15
CA PRO A 75 -19.84 11.28 13.30
C PRO A 75 -18.52 11.11 14.07
N TYR A 76 -18.48 11.44 15.35
CA TYR A 76 -17.24 11.53 16.14
C TYR A 76 -17.09 10.42 17.18
N LYS A 77 -18.05 10.29 18.09
CA LYS A 77 -18.05 9.30 19.19
C LYS A 77 -19.44 8.69 19.36
N TYR A 78 -19.67 7.58 18.69
CA TYR A 78 -20.97 6.91 18.68
C TYR A 78 -21.57 6.66 20.07
N ASP A 79 -20.78 6.09 20.99
CA ASP A 79 -21.30 5.73 22.31
C ASP A 79 -21.77 6.97 23.08
N SER A 80 -21.10 8.10 22.90
CA SER A 80 -21.52 9.39 23.47
C SER A 80 -22.83 9.88 22.84
N ALA A 81 -23.00 9.73 21.52
CA ALA A 81 -24.26 10.03 20.85
C ALA A 81 -25.42 9.22 21.46
N MET A 82 -25.23 7.91 21.66
CA MET A 82 -26.23 7.03 22.25
C MET A 82 -26.59 7.38 23.69
N VAL A 83 -25.63 7.85 24.48
CA VAL A 83 -25.92 8.36 25.85
C VAL A 83 -26.89 9.52 25.79
N TYR A 84 -26.69 10.49 24.89
CA TYR A 84 -27.61 11.65 24.78
C TYR A 84 -28.93 11.28 24.13
N VAL A 85 -28.97 10.35 23.19
CA VAL A 85 -30.21 9.77 22.66
C VAL A 85 -31.04 9.18 23.81
N GLN A 86 -30.40 8.38 24.68
CA GLN A 86 -31.11 7.76 25.80
C GLN A 86 -31.59 8.80 26.85
N LYS A 87 -30.76 9.83 27.12
CA LYS A 87 -31.18 10.96 27.99
C LYS A 87 -32.38 11.70 27.42
N ALA A 88 -32.39 11.96 26.12
CA ALA A 88 -33.49 12.63 25.44
C ALA A 88 -34.78 11.78 25.46
N ILE A 89 -34.69 10.48 25.21
CA ILE A 89 -35.82 9.54 25.30
C ILE A 89 -36.41 9.55 26.72
N ASN A 90 -35.56 9.49 27.74
CA ASN A 90 -36.01 9.48 29.13
C ASN A 90 -36.68 10.80 29.50
N LEU A 91 -36.12 11.95 29.10
CA LEU A 91 -36.71 13.26 29.34
C LEU A 91 -38.04 13.43 28.60
N ALA A 92 -38.14 13.00 27.34
CA ALA A 92 -39.37 13.03 26.57
C ALA A 92 -40.49 12.19 27.23
N LYS A 93 -40.14 11.03 27.82
CA LYS A 93 -41.07 10.22 28.62
C LYS A 93 -41.53 10.93 29.89
N GLN A 94 -40.59 11.52 30.64
CA GLN A 94 -40.89 12.24 31.89
C GLN A 94 -41.81 13.43 31.66
N THR A 95 -41.71 14.07 30.51
CA THR A 95 -42.53 15.22 30.13
C THR A 95 -43.81 14.84 29.37
N ASN A 96 -44.07 13.53 29.22
CA ASN A 96 -45.20 13.00 28.45
C ASN A 96 -45.29 13.56 27.02
N SER A 97 -44.15 13.91 26.41
CA SER A 97 -44.13 14.44 25.06
C SER A 97 -43.98 13.30 24.04
N SER A 98 -45.10 12.85 23.49
CA SER A 98 -45.15 11.82 22.46
C SER A 98 -44.33 12.20 21.22
N GLU A 99 -44.35 13.46 20.83
CA GLU A 99 -43.65 13.98 19.66
C GLU A 99 -42.14 13.86 19.81
N TYR A 100 -41.58 14.39 20.91
CA TYR A 100 -40.13 14.26 21.17
C TYR A 100 -39.73 12.81 21.43
N TYR A 101 -40.57 12.01 22.06
CA TYR A 101 -40.34 10.59 22.24
C TYR A 101 -40.16 9.90 20.87
N THR A 102 -41.10 10.12 19.94
CA THR A 102 -41.04 9.59 18.58
C THR A 102 -39.79 10.08 17.85
N GLN A 103 -39.48 11.38 17.93
CA GLN A 103 -38.27 11.95 17.33
C GLN A 103 -36.99 11.23 17.81
N TYR A 104 -36.82 11.05 19.12
CA TYR A 104 -35.60 10.44 19.65
C TYR A 104 -35.56 8.93 19.47
N GLN A 105 -36.66 8.24 19.34
CA GLN A 105 -36.68 6.86 18.90
C GLN A 105 -36.22 6.71 17.44
N ILE A 106 -36.63 7.62 16.56
CA ILE A 106 -36.12 7.66 15.18
C ILE A 106 -34.61 7.90 15.16
N LEU A 107 -34.11 8.85 15.96
CA LEU A 107 -32.68 9.12 16.08
C LEU A 107 -31.94 7.92 16.66
N LYS A 108 -32.52 7.18 17.64
CA LYS A 108 -31.99 5.93 18.16
C LYS A 108 -31.84 4.89 17.05
N ALA A 109 -32.89 4.68 16.29
CA ALA A 109 -32.88 3.74 15.17
C ALA A 109 -31.81 4.11 14.13
N ARG A 110 -31.67 5.40 13.80
CA ARG A 110 -30.63 5.90 12.89
C ARG A 110 -29.21 5.63 13.41
N GLN A 111 -28.97 5.79 14.72
CA GLN A 111 -27.69 5.43 15.32
C GLN A 111 -27.41 3.92 15.20
N LEU A 112 -28.43 3.09 15.42
CA LEU A 112 -28.30 1.62 15.24
C LEU A 112 -27.97 1.24 13.80
N VAL A 113 -28.56 1.92 12.81
CA VAL A 113 -28.22 1.74 11.38
C VAL A 113 -26.73 2.00 11.14
N TYR A 114 -26.17 3.09 11.66
CA TYR A 114 -24.74 3.41 11.48
C TYR A 114 -23.80 2.40 12.14
N ARG A 115 -24.30 1.60 13.08
CA ARG A 115 -23.54 0.52 13.74
C ARG A 115 -23.80 -0.86 13.13
N GLY A 116 -24.66 -0.97 12.13
CA GLY A 116 -25.01 -2.24 11.50
C GLY A 116 -26.06 -3.07 12.24
N PHE A 117 -26.74 -2.50 13.26
CA PHE A 117 -27.87 -3.13 13.97
C PHE A 117 -29.18 -2.88 13.21
N TYR A 118 -29.26 -3.46 11.99
CA TYR A 118 -30.35 -3.16 11.06
C TYR A 118 -31.69 -3.73 11.50
N ILE A 119 -31.70 -4.89 12.15
CA ILE A 119 -32.92 -5.54 12.64
C ILE A 119 -33.53 -4.71 13.76
N GLU A 120 -32.71 -4.35 14.74
CA GLU A 120 -33.15 -3.55 15.89
C GLU A 120 -33.59 -2.14 15.48
N ALA A 121 -32.90 -1.56 14.49
CA ALA A 121 -33.30 -0.27 13.93
C ALA A 121 -34.66 -0.36 13.23
N LYS A 122 -34.87 -1.40 12.43
CA LYS A 122 -36.12 -1.65 11.73
C LYS A 122 -37.29 -1.88 12.70
N GLU A 123 -37.10 -2.71 13.72
CA GLU A 123 -38.11 -2.95 14.75
C GLU A 123 -38.56 -1.68 15.48
N ILE A 124 -37.60 -0.78 15.75
CA ILE A 124 -37.96 0.52 16.37
C ILE A 124 -38.80 1.33 15.39
N LEU A 125 -38.36 1.49 14.15
CA LEU A 125 -39.03 2.31 13.14
C LEU A 125 -40.44 1.80 12.81
N GLU A 126 -40.63 0.50 12.70
CA GLU A 126 -41.93 -0.11 12.36
C GLU A 126 -42.97 0.00 13.49
N LYS A 127 -42.53 0.14 14.75
CA LYS A 127 -43.41 0.32 15.91
C LYS A 127 -43.84 1.76 16.16
N LEU A 128 -43.26 2.71 15.41
CA LEU A 128 -43.56 4.13 15.63
C LEU A 128 -44.80 4.58 14.86
N GLU A 129 -45.70 5.23 15.55
CA GLU A 129 -46.80 5.98 14.94
C GLU A 129 -46.26 7.36 14.52
N ILE A 130 -46.25 7.64 13.24
CA ILE A 130 -45.70 8.87 12.69
C ILE A 130 -46.82 9.85 12.42
N PRO A 131 -46.85 11.01 13.11
CA PRO A 131 -47.87 12.05 12.90
C PRO A 131 -47.75 12.59 11.47
N SER A 132 -48.79 12.45 10.66
CA SER A 132 -48.82 12.93 9.28
C SER A 132 -48.62 14.45 9.15
N THR A 133 -48.99 15.21 10.17
CA THR A 133 -48.92 16.68 10.21
C THR A 133 -47.53 17.21 10.58
N ASN A 134 -46.70 16.41 11.26
CA ASN A 134 -45.37 16.87 11.68
C ASN A 134 -44.34 16.65 10.58
N ARG A 135 -44.07 17.72 9.82
CA ARG A 135 -43.14 17.70 8.71
C ARG A 135 -41.72 17.29 9.12
N HIS A 136 -41.24 17.71 10.29
CA HIS A 136 -39.90 17.42 10.78
C HIS A 136 -39.72 15.91 11.15
N ILE A 137 -40.69 15.35 11.86
CA ILE A 137 -40.68 13.94 12.22
C ILE A 137 -40.76 13.07 10.96
N ASN A 138 -41.62 13.41 10.01
CA ASN A 138 -41.71 12.71 8.73
C ASN A 138 -40.38 12.76 7.95
N TYR A 139 -39.71 13.91 7.95
CA TYR A 139 -38.39 14.06 7.39
C TYR A 139 -37.38 13.11 8.04
N LEU A 140 -37.26 13.16 9.38
CA LEU A 140 -36.31 12.33 10.13
C LEU A 140 -36.58 10.82 9.94
N TYR A 141 -37.86 10.43 9.94
CA TYR A 141 -38.29 9.04 9.76
C TYR A 141 -37.90 8.50 8.40
N ASN A 142 -38.24 9.22 7.34
CA ASN A 142 -37.95 8.81 5.99
C ASN A 142 -36.41 8.83 5.71
N CYS A 143 -35.67 9.79 6.27
CA CYS A 143 -34.22 9.78 6.26
C CYS A 143 -33.63 8.53 6.94
N SER A 144 -34.20 8.09 8.05
CA SER A 144 -33.71 6.94 8.81
C SER A 144 -34.01 5.62 8.08
N LEU A 145 -35.19 5.52 7.47
CA LEU A 145 -35.54 4.37 6.62
C LEU A 145 -34.71 4.35 5.33
N SER A 146 -34.50 5.50 4.69
CA SER A 146 -33.61 5.60 3.54
C SER A 146 -32.20 5.15 3.91
N ALA A 147 -31.64 5.59 5.04
CA ALA A 147 -30.33 5.15 5.52
C ALA A 147 -30.29 3.64 5.82
N LEU A 148 -31.35 3.09 6.43
CA LEU A 148 -31.47 1.65 6.69
C LEU A 148 -31.41 0.83 5.40
N TYR A 149 -32.28 1.17 4.44
CA TYR A 149 -32.36 0.41 3.18
C TYR A 149 -31.16 0.64 2.28
N PHE A 150 -30.52 1.80 2.34
CA PHE A 150 -29.23 2.04 1.70
C PHE A 150 -28.15 1.08 2.23
N ASN A 151 -28.01 0.97 3.55
CA ASN A 151 -27.01 0.07 4.15
C ASN A 151 -27.33 -1.40 3.91
N LEU A 152 -28.59 -1.79 3.96
CA LEU A 152 -29.04 -3.14 3.60
C LEU A 152 -28.75 -3.46 2.12
N ASN A 153 -29.00 -2.50 1.22
CA ASN A 153 -28.67 -2.65 -0.19
C ASN A 153 -27.15 -2.85 -0.40
N MET A 154 -26.31 -2.07 0.29
CA MET A 154 -24.86 -2.22 0.24
C MET A 154 -24.38 -3.57 0.81
N SER A 155 -25.01 -4.04 1.89
CA SER A 155 -24.65 -5.31 2.55
C SER A 155 -25.13 -6.54 1.79
N THR A 156 -26.15 -6.41 0.93
CA THR A 156 -26.75 -7.50 0.15
C THR A 156 -26.37 -7.43 -1.34
N LYS A 157 -25.32 -6.72 -1.67
CA LYS A 157 -24.81 -6.59 -3.03
C LYS A 157 -24.59 -7.99 -3.62
N ASN A 158 -25.07 -8.22 -4.84
CA ASN A 158 -25.02 -9.51 -5.54
C ASN A 158 -25.95 -10.62 -4.96
N THR A 159 -26.95 -10.27 -4.18
CA THR A 159 -28.01 -11.17 -3.73
C THR A 159 -29.36 -10.78 -4.34
N GLU A 160 -30.37 -11.67 -4.26
CA GLU A 160 -31.75 -11.39 -4.69
C GLU A 160 -32.41 -10.23 -3.94
N TYR A 161 -31.95 -9.92 -2.73
CA TYR A 161 -32.49 -8.86 -1.89
C TYR A 161 -32.05 -7.46 -2.31
N CYS A 162 -30.96 -7.33 -3.07
CA CYS A 162 -30.36 -6.05 -3.47
C CYS A 162 -31.39 -5.15 -4.17
N GLN A 163 -32.12 -5.70 -5.15
CA GLN A 163 -33.12 -4.93 -5.90
C GLN A 163 -34.26 -4.42 -5.01
N ARG A 164 -34.76 -5.25 -4.11
CA ARG A 164 -35.82 -4.87 -3.15
C ARG A 164 -35.38 -3.73 -2.27
N TYR A 165 -34.16 -3.81 -1.71
CA TYR A 165 -33.67 -2.75 -0.82
C TYR A 165 -33.31 -1.49 -1.60
N SER A 166 -32.89 -1.59 -2.85
CA SER A 166 -32.68 -0.44 -3.74
C SER A 166 -33.99 0.32 -3.98
N THR A 167 -35.09 -0.39 -4.26
CA THR A 167 -36.41 0.23 -4.45
C THR A 167 -36.88 0.92 -3.18
N LEU A 168 -36.81 0.25 -2.03
CA LEU A 168 -37.19 0.85 -0.74
C LEU A 168 -36.32 2.08 -0.40
N PHE A 169 -35.03 2.03 -0.67
CA PHE A 169 -34.16 3.19 -0.52
C PHE A 169 -34.65 4.38 -1.35
N GLN A 170 -34.99 4.15 -2.63
CA GLN A 170 -35.48 5.20 -3.52
C GLN A 170 -36.82 5.77 -3.01
N ASP A 171 -37.75 4.92 -2.63
CA ASP A 171 -39.06 5.35 -2.11
C ASP A 171 -38.93 6.23 -0.87
N TYR A 172 -38.03 5.87 0.06
CA TYR A 172 -37.86 6.62 1.30
C TYR A 172 -37.02 7.87 1.13
N ILE A 173 -36.04 7.90 0.21
CA ILE A 173 -35.31 9.13 -0.07
C ILE A 173 -36.19 10.16 -0.77
N ASP A 174 -37.09 9.73 -1.66
CA ASP A 174 -38.09 10.60 -2.31
C ASP A 174 -39.01 11.26 -1.28
N LYS A 175 -39.57 10.45 -0.37
CA LYS A 175 -40.37 10.95 0.73
C LYS A 175 -39.59 11.92 1.65
N ALA A 176 -38.33 11.59 1.96
CA ALA A 176 -37.49 12.47 2.77
C ALA A 176 -37.24 13.82 2.07
N ILE A 177 -37.00 13.83 0.76
CA ILE A 177 -36.82 15.05 -0.04
C ILE A 177 -38.10 15.91 -0.04
N GLU A 178 -39.27 15.31 -0.09
CA GLU A 178 -40.56 16.03 -0.04
C GLU A 178 -40.72 16.85 1.26
N TYR A 179 -40.26 16.29 2.38
CA TYR A 179 -40.34 16.97 3.69
C TYR A 179 -39.14 17.89 3.97
N CYS A 180 -38.05 17.80 3.18
CA CYS A 180 -36.86 18.62 3.38
C CYS A 180 -37.10 20.09 2.94
N PRO A 181 -36.56 21.10 3.66
CA PRO A 181 -36.60 22.50 3.21
C PRO A 181 -35.81 22.69 1.89
N LYS A 182 -36.50 23.16 0.84
CA LYS A 182 -35.97 23.22 -0.54
C LYS A 182 -34.74 24.13 -0.75
N LYS A 183 -34.42 25.02 0.19
CA LYS A 183 -33.27 25.94 0.12
C LYS A 183 -32.07 25.47 0.94
N ASP A 184 -32.20 24.35 1.64
CA ASP A 184 -31.18 23.82 2.51
C ASP A 184 -30.11 23.01 1.70
N ALA A 185 -28.86 23.04 2.13
CA ALA A 185 -27.80 22.21 1.61
C ALA A 185 -28.17 20.71 1.67
N GLN A 186 -28.85 20.30 2.72
CA GLN A 186 -29.34 18.93 2.92
C GLN A 186 -30.30 18.50 1.80
N TYR A 187 -31.19 19.40 1.34
CA TYR A 187 -32.09 19.12 0.22
C TYR A 187 -31.29 18.79 -1.07
N TYR A 188 -30.33 19.63 -1.42
CA TYR A 188 -29.52 19.42 -2.61
C TYR A 188 -28.65 18.18 -2.52
N TYR A 189 -28.11 17.89 -1.33
CA TYR A 189 -27.39 16.66 -1.07
C TYR A 189 -28.27 15.43 -1.30
N MET A 190 -29.44 15.37 -0.67
CA MET A 190 -30.35 14.23 -0.81
C MET A 190 -30.84 14.07 -2.25
N LYS A 191 -31.13 15.17 -2.93
CA LYS A 191 -31.50 15.15 -4.36
C LYS A 191 -30.37 14.63 -5.22
N GLY A 192 -29.14 15.04 -4.98
CA GLY A 192 -27.96 14.52 -5.63
C GLY A 192 -27.78 13.01 -5.39
N VAL A 193 -27.95 12.52 -4.15
CA VAL A 193 -27.89 11.10 -3.81
C VAL A 193 -29.01 10.32 -4.52
N GLN A 194 -30.25 10.83 -4.51
CA GLN A 194 -31.37 10.24 -5.22
C GLN A 194 -31.01 10.03 -6.71
N LEU A 195 -30.57 11.09 -7.38
CA LEU A 195 -30.19 11.06 -8.79
C LEU A 195 -29.01 10.11 -9.05
N PHE A 196 -28.02 10.07 -8.15
CA PHE A 196 -26.87 9.19 -8.26
C PHE A 196 -27.27 7.71 -8.27
N TYR A 197 -28.26 7.31 -7.48
CA TYR A 197 -28.73 5.92 -7.39
C TYR A 197 -29.91 5.60 -8.32
N SER A 198 -30.68 6.60 -8.80
CA SER A 198 -31.76 6.43 -9.78
C SER A 198 -31.32 6.55 -11.25
N LYS A 199 -30.02 6.58 -11.51
CA LYS A 199 -29.45 6.79 -12.87
C LYS A 199 -29.82 8.17 -13.48
N GLY A 200 -29.88 9.19 -12.66
CA GLY A 200 -29.97 10.59 -13.11
C GLY A 200 -28.78 10.98 -13.99
N THR A 201 -28.92 12.08 -14.75
CA THR A 201 -27.82 12.54 -15.58
C THR A 201 -26.62 12.97 -14.74
N ILE A 202 -25.41 12.74 -15.23
CA ILE A 202 -24.16 13.15 -14.55
C ILE A 202 -24.19 14.66 -14.27
N HIS A 203 -24.70 15.45 -15.20
CA HIS A 203 -24.82 16.90 -15.07
C HIS A 203 -25.71 17.31 -13.89
N ASP A 204 -26.89 16.71 -13.76
CA ASP A 204 -27.83 17.02 -12.68
C ASP A 204 -27.27 16.63 -11.31
N ILE A 205 -26.59 15.48 -11.25
CA ILE A 205 -25.91 15.02 -10.04
C ILE A 205 -24.85 16.03 -9.60
N ILE A 206 -23.96 16.44 -10.52
CA ILE A 206 -22.91 17.42 -10.25
C ILE A 206 -23.51 18.76 -9.81
N THR A 207 -24.55 19.21 -10.48
CA THR A 207 -25.25 20.47 -10.18
C THR A 207 -25.81 20.45 -8.75
N CYS A 208 -26.45 19.36 -8.35
CA CYS A 208 -26.99 19.22 -7.00
C CYS A 208 -25.89 19.27 -5.93
N PHE A 209 -24.82 18.49 -6.08
CA PHE A 209 -23.75 18.47 -5.08
C PHE A 209 -22.95 19.77 -5.03
N ASN A 210 -22.66 20.40 -6.17
CA ASN A 210 -22.02 21.70 -6.20
C ASN A 210 -22.88 22.75 -5.48
N LYS A 211 -24.21 22.71 -5.67
CA LYS A 211 -25.13 23.60 -4.97
C LYS A 211 -25.14 23.30 -3.47
N ALA A 212 -25.15 22.03 -3.08
CA ALA A 212 -25.03 21.66 -1.65
C ALA A 212 -23.74 22.20 -1.04
N MET A 213 -22.60 21.96 -1.69
CA MET A 213 -21.29 22.41 -1.21
C MET A 213 -21.17 23.95 -1.15
N SER A 214 -21.78 24.67 -2.08
CA SER A 214 -21.75 26.14 -2.06
C SER A 214 -22.53 26.80 -0.90
N LEU A 215 -23.35 26.02 -0.19
CA LEU A 215 -24.12 26.43 0.97
C LEU A 215 -23.49 25.99 2.31
N LEU A 216 -22.32 25.38 2.26
CA LEU A 216 -21.68 24.73 3.40
C LEU A 216 -20.25 25.24 3.59
N GLU A 217 -19.81 25.25 4.84
CA GLU A 217 -18.41 25.46 5.16
C GLU A 217 -17.59 24.19 4.83
N PRO A 218 -16.34 24.35 4.35
CA PRO A 218 -15.50 23.22 3.98
C PRO A 218 -15.15 22.25 5.12
N ASP A 219 -15.32 22.65 6.37
CA ASP A 219 -15.10 21.83 7.58
C ASP A 219 -16.39 21.16 8.08
N SER A 220 -17.42 21.06 7.22
CA SER A 220 -18.66 20.39 7.57
C SER A 220 -18.73 18.96 7.03
N ARG A 221 -19.30 18.06 7.84
CA ARG A 221 -19.53 16.67 7.43
C ARG A 221 -20.30 16.55 6.10
N LEU A 222 -21.33 17.39 5.92
CA LEU A 222 -22.16 17.33 4.71
C LEU A 222 -21.39 17.77 3.47
N TYR A 223 -20.43 18.70 3.61
CA TYR A 223 -19.51 19.06 2.54
C TYR A 223 -18.64 17.87 2.14
N ALA A 224 -18.05 17.19 3.13
CA ALA A 224 -17.24 15.99 2.89
C ALA A 224 -18.03 14.89 2.17
N MET A 225 -19.24 14.60 2.64
CA MET A 225 -20.13 13.62 2.02
C MET A 225 -20.50 14.00 0.59
N SER A 226 -20.76 15.29 0.32
CA SER A 226 -21.07 15.79 -1.02
C SER A 226 -19.88 15.65 -1.96
N ALA A 227 -18.69 16.04 -1.51
CA ALA A 227 -17.45 15.88 -2.25
C ALA A 227 -17.14 14.40 -2.53
N TYR A 228 -17.38 13.51 -1.56
CA TYR A 228 -17.19 12.08 -1.76
C TYR A 228 -18.08 11.51 -2.87
N VAL A 229 -19.37 11.84 -2.88
CA VAL A 229 -20.28 11.35 -3.94
C VAL A 229 -19.95 12.00 -5.28
N LEU A 230 -19.49 13.25 -5.32
CA LEU A 230 -18.95 13.86 -6.53
C LEU A 230 -17.75 13.09 -7.07
N SER A 231 -16.83 12.67 -6.20
CA SER A 231 -15.70 11.84 -6.65
C SER A 231 -16.18 10.54 -7.30
N LYS A 232 -17.20 9.88 -6.74
CA LYS A 232 -17.82 8.68 -7.34
C LYS A 232 -18.57 8.97 -8.64
N THR A 233 -19.13 10.17 -8.78
CA THR A 233 -19.79 10.62 -10.01
C THR A 233 -18.78 10.81 -11.12
N TYR A 234 -17.64 11.44 -10.81
CA TYR A 234 -16.55 11.62 -11.78
C TYR A 234 -15.83 10.31 -12.14
N ASP A 235 -15.74 9.37 -11.19
CA ASP A 235 -15.26 8.00 -11.44
C ASP A 235 -16.13 7.29 -12.50
N ARG A 236 -17.47 7.35 -12.34
CA ARG A 236 -18.43 6.79 -13.31
C ARG A 236 -18.32 7.44 -14.70
N SER A 237 -17.88 8.67 -14.79
CA SER A 237 -17.67 9.39 -16.05
C SER A 237 -16.24 9.33 -16.58
N HIS A 238 -15.37 8.51 -15.95
CA HIS A 238 -13.96 8.34 -16.31
C HIS A 238 -13.15 9.63 -16.30
N GLN A 239 -13.50 10.58 -15.43
CA GLN A 239 -12.80 11.85 -15.24
C GLN A 239 -11.88 11.77 -14.00
N SER A 240 -10.77 11.06 -14.14
CA SER A 240 -9.89 10.68 -13.03
C SER A 240 -9.33 11.88 -12.25
N GLU A 241 -9.03 12.99 -12.89
CA GLU A 241 -8.50 14.19 -12.24
C GLU A 241 -9.53 14.86 -11.32
N GLN A 242 -10.79 14.96 -11.79
CA GLN A 242 -11.88 15.50 -10.98
C GLN A 242 -12.28 14.52 -9.88
N GLN A 243 -12.29 13.23 -10.17
CA GLN A 243 -12.48 12.17 -9.16
C GLN A 243 -11.49 12.36 -8.01
N GLU A 244 -10.21 12.44 -8.31
CA GLU A 244 -9.14 12.60 -7.32
C GLU A 244 -9.30 13.92 -6.56
N ARG A 245 -9.57 15.02 -7.26
CA ARG A 245 -9.80 16.34 -6.65
C ARG A 245 -10.90 16.28 -5.58
N TYR A 246 -12.05 15.76 -5.93
CA TYR A 246 -13.19 15.71 -5.00
C TYR A 246 -12.98 14.67 -3.88
N LEU A 247 -12.24 13.60 -4.15
CA LEU A 247 -11.85 12.64 -3.12
C LEU A 247 -10.92 13.26 -2.08
N LEU A 248 -9.95 14.06 -2.52
CA LEU A 248 -9.06 14.83 -1.64
C LEU A 248 -9.82 15.88 -0.82
N LEU A 249 -10.75 16.61 -1.45
CA LEU A 249 -11.60 17.57 -0.75
C LEU A 249 -12.44 16.89 0.32
N ALA A 250 -13.01 15.72 0.04
CA ALA A 250 -13.76 14.94 1.00
C ALA A 250 -12.88 14.52 2.20
N ALA A 251 -11.68 13.98 1.95
CA ALA A 251 -10.76 13.57 3.01
C ALA A 251 -10.31 14.75 3.89
N ILE A 252 -9.98 15.89 3.28
CA ILE A 252 -9.60 17.13 3.99
C ILE A 252 -10.76 17.58 4.89
N SER A 253 -11.96 17.66 4.33
CA SER A 253 -13.16 18.11 5.04
C SER A 253 -13.53 17.19 6.20
N ASP A 254 -13.44 15.88 6.02
CA ASP A 254 -13.69 14.89 7.07
C ASP A 254 -12.77 15.10 8.28
N ILE A 255 -11.46 15.28 8.03
CA ILE A 255 -10.50 15.50 9.12
C ILE A 255 -10.75 16.84 9.81
N MET A 256 -11.03 17.91 9.07
CA MET A 256 -11.34 19.23 9.62
C MET A 256 -12.62 19.20 10.46
N ALA A 257 -13.61 18.41 10.06
CA ALA A 257 -14.85 18.18 10.80
C ALA A 257 -14.68 17.26 12.03
N SER A 258 -13.51 16.66 12.21
CA SER A 258 -13.24 15.60 13.20
C SER A 258 -14.27 14.46 13.09
N THR A 259 -14.48 13.99 11.88
CA THR A 259 -15.36 12.86 11.59
C THR A 259 -14.54 11.57 11.67
N ASN A 260 -14.97 10.58 12.46
CA ASN A 260 -14.28 9.28 12.57
C ASN A 260 -14.96 8.16 11.76
N GLU A 261 -15.95 8.50 10.94
CA GLU A 261 -16.76 7.58 10.13
C GLU A 261 -16.40 7.63 8.63
N TYR A 262 -15.37 8.32 8.23
CA TYR A 262 -15.10 8.62 6.83
C TYR A 262 -14.45 7.47 6.02
N VAL A 263 -14.75 7.50 4.72
CA VAL A 263 -14.24 6.56 3.70
C VAL A 263 -13.17 7.21 2.83
N ALA A 264 -13.21 8.54 2.72
CA ALA A 264 -12.45 9.26 1.72
C ALA A 264 -10.94 9.07 1.87
N LEU A 265 -10.40 9.15 3.08
CA LEU A 265 -8.96 8.98 3.30
C LEU A 265 -8.47 7.56 2.96
N GLN A 266 -9.29 6.53 3.24
CA GLN A 266 -8.99 5.15 2.82
C GLN A 266 -8.92 5.04 1.30
N GLU A 267 -9.84 5.66 0.57
CA GLU A 267 -9.84 5.61 -0.89
C GLU A 267 -8.69 6.43 -1.50
N VAL A 268 -8.30 7.53 -0.87
CA VAL A 268 -7.06 8.24 -1.22
C VAL A 268 -5.87 7.30 -1.05
N ALA A 269 -5.79 6.56 0.06
CA ALA A 269 -4.73 5.59 0.28
C ALA A 269 -4.71 4.49 -0.80
N LEU A 270 -5.88 3.97 -1.18
CA LEU A 270 -6.00 2.97 -2.25
C LEU A 270 -5.66 3.55 -3.64
N SER A 271 -5.96 4.82 -3.88
CA SER A 271 -5.54 5.49 -5.11
C SER A 271 -4.02 5.63 -5.17
N LEU A 272 -3.40 6.09 -4.09
CA LEU A 272 -1.95 6.23 -3.96
C LEU A 272 -1.21 4.88 -4.02
N TYR A 273 -1.84 3.80 -3.55
CA TYR A 273 -1.28 2.44 -3.62
C TYR A 273 -0.98 1.99 -5.06
N LYS A 274 -1.72 2.48 -6.06
CA LYS A 274 -1.50 2.16 -7.48
C LYS A 274 -0.17 2.71 -8.00
N ASP A 275 0.38 3.72 -7.34
CA ASP A 275 1.66 4.32 -7.66
C ASP A 275 2.73 3.89 -6.64
N LYS A 276 3.75 3.19 -7.12
CA LYS A 276 4.83 2.68 -6.27
C LYS A 276 5.56 3.76 -5.49
N ASP A 277 5.63 4.98 -6.01
CA ASP A 277 6.34 6.07 -5.34
C ASP A 277 5.56 6.63 -4.16
N ASN A 278 4.27 6.44 -4.14
CA ASN A 278 3.38 6.93 -3.10
C ASN A 278 3.01 5.90 -2.02
N LEU A 279 3.60 4.68 -2.05
CA LEU A 279 3.30 3.60 -1.09
C LEU A 279 3.47 4.00 0.38
N ARG A 280 4.45 4.85 0.70
CA ARG A 280 4.64 5.37 2.06
C ARG A 280 3.43 6.17 2.52
N LYS A 281 2.96 7.11 1.69
CA LYS A 281 1.77 7.90 2.01
C LYS A 281 0.50 7.05 2.05
N ALA A 282 0.37 6.10 1.13
CA ALA A 282 -0.74 5.15 1.14
C ALA A 282 -0.81 4.37 2.46
N ASN A 283 0.35 3.87 2.94
CA ASN A 283 0.44 3.17 4.23
C ASN A 283 0.15 4.09 5.43
N GLU A 284 0.58 5.33 5.40
CA GLU A 284 0.28 6.33 6.44
C GLU A 284 -1.22 6.62 6.51
N TYR A 285 -1.86 6.94 5.38
CA TYR A 285 -3.27 7.30 5.33
C TYR A 285 -4.21 6.14 5.70
N ILE A 286 -3.88 4.90 5.28
CA ILE A 286 -4.69 3.74 5.65
C ILE A 286 -4.58 3.44 7.16
N ASN A 287 -3.41 3.63 7.78
CA ASN A 287 -3.26 3.48 9.23
C ASN A 287 -4.07 4.52 10.00
N ILE A 288 -4.08 5.78 9.56
CA ILE A 288 -4.91 6.83 10.15
C ILE A 288 -6.38 6.45 10.05
N SER A 289 -6.84 6.02 8.87
CA SER A 289 -8.22 5.57 8.66
C SER A 289 -8.61 4.41 9.58
N LEU A 290 -7.67 3.50 9.87
CA LEU A 290 -7.90 2.40 10.79
C LEU A 290 -8.02 2.87 12.25
N MET A 291 -7.14 3.78 12.69
CA MET A 291 -7.21 4.36 14.04
C MET A 291 -8.55 5.05 14.28
N ASP A 292 -9.08 5.74 13.26
CA ASP A 292 -10.37 6.41 13.34
C ASP A 292 -11.53 5.43 13.38
N ALA A 293 -11.50 4.40 12.57
CA ALA A 293 -12.51 3.34 12.58
C ALA A 293 -12.51 2.57 13.92
N ASP A 294 -11.35 2.40 14.54
CA ASP A 294 -11.23 1.79 15.87
C ASP A 294 -11.81 2.70 16.95
N ALA A 295 -11.50 3.99 16.91
CA ALA A 295 -12.06 5.00 17.83
C ALA A 295 -13.59 5.10 17.71
N TYR A 296 -14.12 5.01 16.49
CA TYR A 296 -15.56 5.01 16.22
C TYR A 296 -16.23 3.66 16.51
N SER A 297 -15.44 2.57 16.69
CA SER A 297 -15.91 1.21 16.96
C SER A 297 -16.81 0.60 15.87
N ASN A 298 -16.62 0.94 14.60
CA ASN A 298 -17.38 0.39 13.47
C ASN A 298 -16.79 -0.95 13.01
N ARG A 299 -17.43 -2.07 13.36
CA ARG A 299 -16.93 -3.43 13.09
C ARG A 299 -16.79 -3.76 11.60
N LEU A 300 -17.81 -3.40 10.79
CA LEU A 300 -17.81 -3.68 9.35
C LEU A 300 -16.70 -2.88 8.67
N ARG A 301 -16.57 -1.63 9.03
CA ARG A 301 -15.55 -0.74 8.51
C ARG A 301 -14.14 -1.21 8.83
N ARG A 302 -13.92 -1.67 10.07
CA ARG A 302 -12.63 -2.23 10.47
C ARG A 302 -12.23 -3.45 9.64
N ALA A 303 -13.16 -4.36 9.38
CA ALA A 303 -12.88 -5.55 8.57
C ALA A 303 -12.41 -5.18 7.15
N GLU A 304 -13.09 -4.23 6.51
CA GLU A 304 -12.69 -3.69 5.20
C GLU A 304 -11.32 -3.01 5.23
N LEU A 305 -11.08 -2.19 6.26
CA LEU A 305 -9.81 -1.49 6.44
C LEU A 305 -8.65 -2.44 6.69
N TYR A 306 -8.83 -3.50 7.47
CA TYR A 306 -7.79 -4.51 7.70
C TYR A 306 -7.41 -5.24 6.42
N ALA A 307 -8.38 -5.58 5.56
CA ALA A 307 -8.09 -6.18 4.27
C ALA A 307 -7.23 -5.25 3.38
N ASN A 308 -7.64 -3.98 3.27
CA ASN A 308 -6.91 -2.98 2.50
C ASN A 308 -5.53 -2.63 3.11
N LEU A 309 -5.44 -2.57 4.44
CA LEU A 309 -4.18 -2.35 5.16
C LEU A 309 -3.16 -3.44 4.85
N HIS A 310 -3.60 -4.72 4.88
CA HIS A 310 -2.71 -5.83 4.58
C HIS A 310 -2.07 -5.68 3.19
N VAL A 311 -2.88 -5.38 2.18
CA VAL A 311 -2.42 -5.20 0.79
C VAL A 311 -1.42 -4.03 0.69
N ILE A 312 -1.79 -2.86 1.22
CA ILE A 312 -0.95 -1.66 1.16
C ILE A 312 0.35 -1.86 1.95
N ARG A 313 0.26 -2.44 3.15
CA ARG A 313 1.40 -2.68 4.04
C ARG A 313 2.37 -3.69 3.44
N SER A 314 1.85 -4.76 2.85
CA SER A 314 2.67 -5.76 2.16
C SER A 314 3.46 -5.13 1.01
N ALA A 315 2.81 -4.33 0.16
CA ALA A 315 3.47 -3.62 -0.93
C ALA A 315 4.51 -2.59 -0.43
N TYR A 316 4.18 -1.85 0.64
CA TYR A 316 5.11 -0.90 1.25
C TYR A 316 6.33 -1.60 1.85
N ASN A 317 6.13 -2.70 2.59
CA ASN A 317 7.23 -3.48 3.18
C ASN A 317 8.11 -4.09 2.08
N LYS A 318 7.50 -4.58 0.99
CA LYS A 318 8.26 -5.07 -0.16
C LYS A 318 9.13 -3.97 -0.77
N LYS A 319 8.60 -2.76 -0.95
CA LYS A 319 9.38 -1.60 -1.43
C LYS A 319 10.53 -1.26 -0.49
N LEU A 320 10.29 -1.26 0.83
CA LEU A 320 11.35 -1.04 1.83
C LEU A 320 12.44 -2.10 1.75
N GLN A 321 12.06 -3.36 1.59
CA GLN A 321 13.00 -4.46 1.44
C GLN A 321 13.82 -4.33 0.14
N GLU A 322 13.18 -3.96 -0.97
CA GLU A 322 13.86 -3.68 -2.24
C GLU A 322 14.86 -2.51 -2.09
N GLN A 323 14.47 -1.43 -1.40
CA GLN A 323 15.36 -0.30 -1.11
C GLN A 323 16.54 -0.71 -0.21
N GLY A 324 16.28 -1.51 0.83
CA GLY A 324 17.32 -2.04 1.71
C GLY A 324 18.33 -2.92 0.97
N THR A 325 17.86 -3.76 0.05
CA THR A 325 18.77 -4.58 -0.78
C THR A 325 19.65 -3.71 -1.67
N TRP A 326 19.10 -2.68 -2.31
CA TRP A 326 19.87 -1.73 -3.12
C TRP A 326 20.89 -0.95 -2.29
N GLN A 327 20.52 -0.54 -1.06
CA GLN A 327 21.46 0.11 -0.14
C GLN A 327 22.62 -0.83 0.24
N ASN A 328 22.31 -2.09 0.54
CA ASN A 328 23.33 -3.10 0.83
C ASN A 328 24.27 -3.34 -0.35
N VAL A 329 23.73 -3.42 -1.57
CA VAL A 329 24.53 -3.53 -2.80
C VAL A 329 25.43 -2.31 -2.97
N ALA A 330 24.90 -1.10 -2.76
CA ALA A 330 25.70 0.12 -2.86
C ALA A 330 26.84 0.14 -1.83
N ILE A 331 26.57 -0.29 -0.58
CA ILE A 331 27.59 -0.41 0.47
C ILE A 331 28.68 -1.41 0.06
N ILE A 332 28.29 -2.57 -0.46
CA ILE A 332 29.24 -3.58 -0.96
C ILE A 332 30.08 -3.01 -2.09
N CYS A 333 29.48 -2.30 -3.04
CA CYS A 333 30.22 -1.66 -4.14
C CYS A 333 31.23 -0.63 -3.61
N ILE A 334 30.85 0.19 -2.61
CA ILE A 334 31.76 1.16 -1.98
C ILE A 334 32.90 0.43 -1.26
N LEU A 335 32.64 -0.66 -0.54
CA LEU A 335 33.68 -1.43 0.12
C LEU A 335 34.65 -2.07 -0.87
N VAL A 336 34.14 -2.59 -2.00
CA VAL A 336 34.98 -3.11 -3.08
C VAL A 336 35.86 -2.02 -3.69
N LEU A 337 35.28 -0.84 -3.96
CA LEU A 337 36.04 0.31 -4.46
C LEU A 337 37.14 0.76 -3.47
N MET A 338 36.82 0.81 -2.18
CA MET A 338 37.82 1.12 -1.15
C MET A 338 38.93 0.06 -1.11
N ALA A 339 38.58 -1.23 -1.22
CA ALA A 339 39.58 -2.29 -1.27
C ALA A 339 40.50 -2.15 -2.50
N ILE A 340 39.94 -1.79 -3.67
CA ILE A 340 40.72 -1.51 -4.89
C ILE A 340 41.65 -0.30 -4.68
N ILE A 341 41.15 0.76 -4.05
CA ILE A 341 41.96 1.95 -3.76
C ILE A 341 43.11 1.59 -2.80
N VAL A 342 42.84 0.85 -1.74
CA VAL A 342 43.87 0.39 -0.80
C VAL A 342 44.92 -0.49 -1.48
N THR A 343 44.45 -1.44 -2.30
CA THR A 343 45.38 -2.32 -3.05
C THR A 343 46.23 -1.56 -4.05
N THR A 344 45.64 -0.54 -4.72
CA THR A 344 46.41 0.34 -5.63
C THR A 344 47.42 1.19 -4.88
N ILE A 345 47.04 1.75 -3.71
CA ILE A 345 47.95 2.52 -2.85
C ILE A 345 49.10 1.63 -2.39
N VAL A 346 48.82 0.41 -1.90
CA VAL A 346 49.85 -0.56 -1.48
C VAL A 346 50.75 -0.93 -2.65
N TYR A 347 50.18 -1.14 -3.83
CA TYR A 347 50.93 -1.41 -5.03
C TYR A 347 51.87 -0.27 -5.41
N VAL A 348 51.34 0.97 -5.41
CA VAL A 348 52.13 2.18 -5.70
C VAL A 348 53.24 2.40 -4.67
N VAL A 349 52.96 2.23 -3.38
CA VAL A 349 53.96 2.32 -2.30
C VAL A 349 55.04 1.29 -2.47
N ARG A 350 54.67 0.00 -2.75
CA ARG A 350 55.64 -1.04 -3.02
C ARG A 350 56.46 -0.75 -4.26
N LYS A 351 55.83 -0.25 -5.32
CA LYS A 351 56.51 0.08 -6.57
C LYS A 351 57.45 1.27 -6.36
N ASN A 352 57.07 2.28 -5.61
CA ASN A 352 57.94 3.43 -5.26
C ASN A 352 59.11 3.00 -4.35
N HIS A 353 58.87 2.07 -3.43
CA HIS A 353 59.92 1.51 -2.60
C HIS A 353 60.91 0.70 -3.47
N LEU A 354 60.41 -0.08 -4.41
CA LEU A 354 61.24 -0.86 -5.37
C LEU A 354 62.03 0.08 -6.32
N LEU A 355 61.36 1.19 -6.76
CA LEU A 355 62.01 2.23 -7.57
C LEU A 355 63.15 2.91 -6.80
N LYS A 356 62.94 3.20 -5.53
CA LYS A 356 63.94 3.83 -4.65
C LYS A 356 65.15 2.90 -4.40
N LEU A 357 64.88 1.59 -4.27
CA LEU A 357 65.94 0.57 -4.22
C LEU A 357 66.72 0.51 -5.54
N LYS A 358 65.99 0.53 -6.68
CA LYS A 358 66.64 0.53 -8.01
C LYS A 358 67.35 1.84 -8.31
N GLU A 359 66.86 2.98 -7.80
CA GLU A 359 67.55 4.27 -7.93
C GLU A 359 68.86 4.29 -7.16
N ASN A 360 68.90 3.64 -5.99
CA ASN A 360 70.15 3.47 -5.23
C ASN A 360 71.09 2.47 -5.89
N GLU A 361 70.56 1.37 -6.49
CA GLU A 361 71.35 0.44 -7.33
C GLU A 361 71.88 1.15 -8.57
N LEU A 362 71.03 1.96 -9.22
CA LEU A 362 71.43 2.73 -10.40
C LEU A 362 72.55 3.75 -10.08
N LYS A 363 72.47 4.35 -8.88
CA LYS A 363 73.50 5.30 -8.41
C LYS A 363 74.85 4.60 -8.20
N THR A 364 74.82 3.42 -7.62
CA THR A 364 76.03 2.60 -7.48
C THR A 364 76.51 2.05 -8.86
N LEU A 365 75.55 1.72 -9.75
CA LEU A 365 75.89 1.26 -11.10
C LEU A 365 76.41 2.41 -11.98
N THR A 366 75.89 3.63 -11.79
CA THR A 366 76.36 4.84 -12.55
C THR A 366 77.78 5.19 -12.18
N GLU A 367 78.16 4.98 -10.92
CA GLU A 367 79.58 5.14 -10.50
C GLU A 367 80.48 4.07 -11.07
N GLN A 368 79.96 2.82 -11.27
CA GLN A 368 80.64 1.74 -11.96
C GLN A 368 80.66 1.94 -13.49
N LEU A 369 79.56 2.46 -14.07
CA LEU A 369 79.42 2.68 -15.52
C LEU A 369 80.33 3.82 -16.02
N SER A 370 80.70 4.76 -15.16
CA SER A 370 81.68 5.81 -15.50
C SER A 370 83.07 5.23 -15.79
N ALA A 371 83.38 4.03 -15.28
CA ALA A 371 84.59 3.31 -15.55
C ALA A 371 84.48 2.47 -16.83
N ASP A 372 83.28 1.97 -17.20
CA ASP A 372 83.05 1.07 -18.32
C ASP A 372 82.73 1.77 -19.65
N ASN A 373 82.44 3.03 -19.66
CA ASN A 373 82.02 3.82 -20.85
C ASN A 373 83.12 3.91 -21.97
N LYS A 374 84.30 3.43 -21.73
CA LYS A 374 85.30 3.30 -22.76
C LYS A 374 85.21 1.98 -23.59
N GLN A 375 84.47 0.99 -23.05
CA GLN A 375 84.31 -0.31 -23.72
C GLN A 375 83.05 -0.31 -24.63
N HIS A 376 82.00 0.47 -24.32
CA HIS A 376 80.72 0.34 -24.98
C HIS A 376 80.53 1.08 -26.31
N LYS A 377 81.50 1.79 -26.83
CA LYS A 377 81.37 2.40 -28.17
C LYS A 377 81.30 1.39 -29.33
N LYS A 378 81.60 0.15 -29.07
CA LYS A 378 81.50 -0.91 -30.08
C LYS A 378 80.17 -1.64 -30.10
N ASP A 379 79.42 -1.63 -28.94
CA ASP A 379 78.18 -2.37 -28.81
C ASP A 379 76.95 -1.56 -29.26
N ASN A 380 77.08 -0.21 -29.38
CA ASN A 380 75.97 0.65 -29.79
C ASN A 380 75.53 0.44 -31.25
N LYS A 381 76.29 -0.19 -32.07
CA LYS A 381 75.90 -0.49 -33.46
C LYS A 381 74.93 -1.69 -33.47
N ALA A 382 75.21 -2.71 -32.65
CA ALA A 382 74.36 -3.87 -32.52
C ALA A 382 73.00 -3.59 -31.83
N LEU A 383 73.00 -2.59 -30.94
CA LEU A 383 71.75 -2.15 -30.24
C LEU A 383 70.77 -1.40 -31.17
N LYS A 384 71.31 -0.66 -32.15
CA LYS A 384 70.47 0.08 -33.10
C LYS A 384 69.72 -0.90 -34.02
N ASP A 385 70.38 -1.95 -34.50
CA ASP A 385 69.74 -2.96 -35.33
C ASP A 385 68.68 -3.77 -34.54
N SER A 386 68.85 -3.93 -33.22
CA SER A 386 67.84 -4.55 -32.32
C SER A 386 66.68 -3.67 -32.03
N ASN A 387 66.84 -2.33 -31.95
CA ASN A 387 65.73 -1.37 -31.72
C ASN A 387 64.79 -1.29 -32.93
N ASP A 388 65.31 -1.33 -34.12
CA ASP A 388 64.51 -1.32 -35.36
C ASP A 388 63.62 -2.57 -35.45
N ALA A 389 64.16 -3.75 -35.02
CA ALA A 389 63.36 -4.96 -34.89
C ALA A 389 62.29 -4.94 -33.78
N LEU A 390 62.54 -4.21 -32.70
CA LEU A 390 61.55 -4.00 -31.61
C LEU A 390 60.43 -3.04 -32.03
N GLU A 391 60.72 -2.05 -32.85
CA GLU A 391 59.74 -1.11 -33.38
C GLU A 391 58.75 -1.80 -34.32
N ASP A 392 59.25 -2.69 -35.19
CA ASP A 392 58.40 -3.52 -36.04
C ASP A 392 57.55 -4.52 -35.23
N SER A 393 58.08 -5.06 -34.13
CA SER A 393 57.36 -5.94 -33.23
C SER A 393 56.24 -5.17 -32.43
N ASN A 394 56.52 -3.96 -32.03
CA ASN A 394 55.52 -3.11 -31.36
C ASN A 394 54.36 -2.70 -32.29
N LYS A 395 54.65 -2.48 -33.57
CA LYS A 395 53.62 -2.16 -34.55
C LYS A 395 52.72 -3.37 -34.81
N ALA A 396 53.30 -4.58 -34.89
CA ALA A 396 52.50 -5.82 -34.97
C ALA A 396 51.63 -6.07 -33.72
N LEU A 397 52.12 -5.71 -32.53
CA LEU A 397 51.34 -5.76 -31.28
C LEU A 397 50.20 -4.74 -31.25
N GLN A 398 50.40 -3.55 -31.83
CA GLN A 398 49.37 -2.52 -31.92
C GLN A 398 48.22 -2.93 -32.86
N ASP A 399 48.55 -3.55 -33.97
CA ASP A 399 47.58 -4.08 -34.92
C ASP A 399 46.79 -5.26 -34.32
N SER A 400 47.44 -6.11 -33.52
CA SER A 400 46.81 -7.20 -32.78
C SER A 400 45.86 -6.70 -31.68
N ASN A 401 46.26 -5.64 -30.96
CA ASN A 401 45.39 -5.00 -29.96
C ASN A 401 44.15 -4.34 -30.58
N LYS A 402 44.28 -3.80 -31.78
CA LYS A 402 43.17 -3.23 -32.51
C LYS A 402 42.15 -4.28 -32.98
N ALA A 403 42.67 -5.45 -33.39
CA ALA A 403 41.82 -6.59 -33.72
C ALA A 403 41.08 -7.16 -32.49
N LEU A 404 41.78 -7.20 -31.33
CA LEU A 404 41.14 -7.56 -30.03
C LEU A 404 40.07 -6.57 -29.57
N GLN A 405 40.28 -5.28 -29.86
CA GLN A 405 39.29 -4.24 -29.53
C GLN A 405 38.01 -4.41 -30.35
N ASN A 406 38.14 -4.67 -31.65
CA ASN A 406 36.98 -4.93 -32.51
C ASN A 406 36.24 -6.20 -32.08
N SER A 407 36.93 -7.25 -31.67
CA SER A 407 36.32 -8.48 -31.14
C SER A 407 35.60 -8.25 -29.78
N ASN A 408 36.13 -7.35 -28.96
CA ASN A 408 35.46 -6.95 -27.70
C ASN A 408 34.19 -6.13 -27.94
N ASP A 409 34.17 -5.32 -28.99
CA ASP A 409 32.96 -4.54 -29.34
C ASP A 409 31.85 -5.48 -29.88
N GLU A 410 32.19 -6.49 -30.66
CA GLU A 410 31.25 -7.54 -31.09
C GLU A 410 30.74 -8.39 -29.93
N LEU A 411 31.57 -8.68 -28.93
CA LEU A 411 31.17 -9.35 -27.68
C LEU A 411 30.25 -8.49 -26.83
N LYS A 412 30.42 -7.17 -26.86
CA LYS A 412 29.56 -6.21 -26.15
C LYS A 412 28.17 -6.17 -26.77
N ASP A 413 28.07 -6.13 -28.08
CA ASP A 413 26.79 -6.16 -28.80
C ASP A 413 26.04 -7.47 -28.55
N SER A 414 26.74 -8.59 -28.46
CA SER A 414 26.19 -9.89 -28.10
C SER A 414 25.71 -9.95 -26.65
N ASN A 415 26.42 -9.29 -25.71
CA ASN A 415 26.03 -9.18 -24.32
C ASN A 415 24.77 -8.27 -24.14
N ASP A 416 24.63 -7.23 -24.95
CA ASP A 416 23.46 -6.38 -24.92
C ASP A 416 22.21 -7.08 -25.50
N ALA A 417 22.38 -7.96 -26.47
CA ALA A 417 21.33 -8.85 -26.96
C ALA A 417 20.90 -9.88 -25.88
N LEU A 418 21.84 -10.43 -25.12
CA LEU A 418 21.58 -11.30 -23.96
C LEU A 418 20.87 -10.56 -22.81
N LYS A 419 21.20 -9.29 -22.58
CA LYS A 419 20.58 -8.44 -21.57
C LYS A 419 19.11 -8.12 -21.91
N ASN A 420 18.83 -7.93 -23.21
CA ASN A 420 17.47 -7.74 -23.69
C ASN A 420 16.63 -9.02 -23.59
N SER A 421 17.22 -10.17 -23.82
CA SER A 421 16.59 -11.48 -23.61
C SER A 421 16.31 -11.76 -22.13
N ASN A 422 17.24 -11.41 -21.24
CA ASN A 422 17.04 -11.49 -19.78
C ASN A 422 15.96 -10.51 -19.26
N LYS A 423 15.79 -9.37 -19.93
CA LYS A 423 14.71 -8.44 -19.60
C LYS A 423 13.34 -9.02 -19.97
N ALA A 424 13.23 -9.65 -21.12
CA ALA A 424 12.01 -10.35 -21.53
C ALA A 424 11.67 -11.52 -20.59
N LEU A 425 12.68 -12.24 -20.08
CA LEU A 425 12.52 -13.26 -19.03
C LEU A 425 12.04 -12.67 -17.70
N LYS A 426 12.53 -11.48 -17.33
CA LYS A 426 12.11 -10.79 -16.10
C LYS A 426 10.67 -10.30 -16.19
N ASP A 427 10.26 -9.83 -17.36
CA ASP A 427 8.88 -9.39 -17.59
C ASP A 427 7.92 -10.61 -17.64
N SER A 428 8.38 -11.75 -18.17
CA SER A 428 7.64 -13.02 -18.12
C SER A 428 7.53 -13.58 -16.70
N ASN A 429 8.58 -13.47 -15.88
CA ASN A 429 8.53 -13.85 -14.47
C ASN A 429 7.57 -12.96 -13.65
N LYS A 430 7.44 -11.69 -14.03
CA LYS A 430 6.49 -10.77 -13.39
C LYS A 430 5.04 -11.12 -13.75
N ALA A 431 4.80 -11.56 -14.98
CA ALA A 431 3.50 -12.09 -15.40
C ALA A 431 3.16 -13.40 -14.66
N LEU A 432 4.16 -14.25 -14.40
CA LEU A 432 4.02 -15.45 -13.58
C LEU A 432 3.71 -15.14 -12.10
N GLN A 433 4.26 -14.07 -11.56
CA GLN A 433 4.02 -13.64 -10.18
C GLN A 433 2.61 -13.08 -9.99
N ASN A 434 2.08 -12.36 -10.99
CA ASN A 434 0.69 -11.93 -11.00
C ASN A 434 -0.30 -13.11 -11.16
N SER A 435 0.13 -14.18 -11.84
CA SER A 435 -0.65 -15.42 -11.98
C SER A 435 -0.65 -16.28 -10.71
N ASN A 436 0.33 -16.09 -9.83
CA ASN A 436 0.42 -16.82 -8.55
C ASN A 436 -0.63 -16.36 -7.53
N ASP A 437 -1.12 -15.12 -7.64
CA ASP A 437 -2.23 -14.63 -6.81
C ASP A 437 -3.59 -15.22 -7.22
N GLU A 438 -3.71 -15.72 -8.44
CA GLU A 438 -4.86 -16.54 -8.90
C GLU A 438 -4.70 -18.04 -8.62
N LEU A 439 -3.61 -18.42 -7.99
CA LEU A 439 -3.14 -19.80 -7.81
C LEU A 439 -3.78 -20.58 -6.67
N LYS A 440 -5.07 -20.47 -6.48
CA LYS A 440 -5.80 -21.57 -5.81
C LYS A 440 -6.49 -22.51 -6.81
N GLY A 441 -6.39 -22.22 -8.09
CA GLY A 441 -7.06 -22.97 -9.14
C GLY A 441 -6.20 -23.49 -10.28
N SER A 442 -4.88 -23.35 -10.24
CA SER A 442 -4.14 -23.52 -11.50
C SER A 442 -2.76 -24.18 -11.38
N ASN A 443 -2.74 -25.38 -10.82
CA ASN A 443 -1.55 -26.27 -10.95
C ASN A 443 -1.29 -26.65 -12.44
N ASP A 444 -2.28 -26.50 -13.29
CA ASP A 444 -2.15 -26.79 -14.72
C ASP A 444 -1.45 -25.65 -15.48
N ALA A 445 -1.63 -24.40 -15.07
CA ALA A 445 -0.93 -23.25 -15.66
C ALA A 445 0.57 -23.24 -15.32
N LEU A 446 0.95 -23.76 -14.15
CA LEU A 446 2.35 -23.95 -13.79
C LEU A 446 3.07 -24.99 -14.68
N LYS A 447 2.33 -26.01 -15.12
CA LYS A 447 2.86 -27.08 -15.97
C LYS A 447 3.12 -26.58 -17.39
N ASP A 448 2.23 -25.71 -17.88
CA ASP A 448 2.38 -25.10 -19.20
C ASP A 448 3.49 -24.02 -19.19
N SER A 449 3.66 -23.30 -18.08
CA SER A 449 4.71 -22.33 -17.91
C SER A 449 6.10 -23.00 -17.77
N ASN A 450 6.18 -24.13 -17.08
CA ASN A 450 7.41 -24.92 -17.02
C ASN A 450 7.80 -25.51 -18.39
N LYS A 451 6.81 -25.82 -19.23
CA LYS A 451 7.05 -26.27 -20.60
C LYS A 451 7.58 -25.11 -21.48
N ALA A 452 7.02 -23.91 -21.32
CA ALA A 452 7.51 -22.71 -22.01
C ALA A 452 8.93 -22.30 -21.56
N LEU A 453 9.25 -22.54 -20.28
CA LEU A 453 10.63 -22.37 -19.76
C LEU A 453 11.59 -23.42 -20.33
N GLN A 454 11.09 -24.62 -20.60
CA GLN A 454 11.87 -25.69 -21.20
C GLN A 454 12.15 -25.41 -22.69
N ASP A 455 11.15 -24.88 -23.39
CA ASP A 455 11.28 -24.46 -24.79
C ASP A 455 12.25 -23.26 -24.92
N SER A 456 12.18 -22.29 -23.97
CA SER A 456 13.13 -21.16 -23.92
C SER A 456 14.55 -21.59 -23.54
N ASN A 457 14.71 -22.65 -22.73
CA ASN A 457 16.00 -23.25 -22.44
C ASN A 457 16.58 -24.01 -23.64
N ASP A 458 15.72 -24.56 -24.50
CA ASP A 458 16.14 -25.20 -25.73
C ASP A 458 16.56 -24.18 -26.81
N GLU A 459 15.93 -22.98 -26.85
CA GLU A 459 16.40 -21.84 -27.65
C GLU A 459 17.73 -21.27 -27.14
N LEU A 460 17.94 -21.23 -25.83
CA LEU A 460 19.23 -20.86 -25.21
C LEU A 460 20.32 -21.88 -25.54
N LYS A 461 19.95 -23.15 -25.68
CA LYS A 461 20.85 -24.22 -26.11
C LYS A 461 21.20 -24.09 -27.59
N GLY A 462 20.23 -23.69 -28.43
CA GLY A 462 20.46 -23.34 -29.83
C GLY A 462 21.45 -22.18 -29.99
N SER A 463 21.26 -21.11 -29.18
CA SER A 463 22.19 -19.98 -29.15
C SER A 463 23.58 -20.35 -28.64
N ASN A 464 23.67 -21.32 -27.71
CA ASN A 464 24.95 -21.85 -27.25
C ASN A 464 25.64 -22.70 -28.33
N ASP A 465 24.87 -23.39 -29.19
CA ASP A 465 25.41 -24.11 -30.32
C ASP A 465 25.86 -23.19 -31.48
N GLU A 466 25.20 -22.05 -31.65
CA GLU A 466 25.65 -20.96 -32.53
C GLU A 466 26.96 -20.33 -32.01
N LEU A 467 27.09 -20.14 -30.71
CA LEU A 467 28.33 -19.69 -30.07
C LEU A 467 29.48 -20.72 -30.28
N LYS A 468 29.12 -21.99 -30.26
CA LYS A 468 30.07 -23.09 -30.51
C LYS A 468 30.53 -23.12 -31.97
N ASN A 469 29.61 -22.81 -32.90
CA ASN A 469 29.94 -22.66 -34.31
C ASN A 469 30.77 -21.40 -34.59
N PHE A 470 30.46 -20.30 -33.86
CA PHE A 470 31.28 -19.08 -33.90
C PHE A 470 32.69 -19.31 -33.34
N ASN A 471 32.80 -20.03 -32.22
CA ASN A 471 34.09 -20.44 -31.68
C ASN A 471 34.88 -21.35 -32.63
N LYS A 472 34.17 -22.18 -33.42
CA LYS A 472 34.79 -22.98 -34.46
C LYS A 472 35.30 -22.13 -35.63
N ALA A 473 34.52 -21.13 -36.06
CA ALA A 473 34.96 -20.19 -37.08
C ALA A 473 36.12 -19.29 -36.60
N LEU A 474 36.17 -18.97 -35.32
CA LEU A 474 37.30 -18.30 -34.68
C LEU A 474 38.56 -19.22 -34.65
N LYS A 475 38.35 -20.53 -34.43
CA LYS A 475 39.42 -21.51 -34.47
C LYS A 475 39.98 -21.67 -35.88
N ASP A 476 39.11 -21.71 -36.90
CA ASP A 476 39.49 -21.77 -38.29
C ASP A 476 40.22 -20.49 -38.77
N SER A 477 39.81 -19.32 -38.23
CA SER A 477 40.50 -18.04 -38.42
C SER A 477 41.87 -17.99 -37.73
N ASN A 478 41.95 -18.60 -36.53
CA ASN A 478 43.22 -18.71 -35.81
C ASN A 478 44.21 -19.68 -36.49
N ASP A 479 43.68 -20.74 -37.14
CA ASP A 479 44.53 -21.65 -37.92
C ASP A 479 45.06 -21.00 -39.21
N ALA A 480 44.32 -20.04 -39.80
CA ALA A 480 44.82 -19.19 -40.91
C ALA A 480 45.86 -18.14 -40.46
N LEU A 481 45.82 -17.74 -39.19
CA LEU A 481 46.86 -16.89 -38.59
C LEU A 481 48.10 -17.65 -38.13
N LYS A 482 48.03 -19.00 -38.13
CA LYS A 482 49.12 -19.88 -37.70
C LYS A 482 50.31 -19.87 -38.64
N ASP A 483 50.05 -19.54 -39.89
CA ASP A 483 51.17 -19.40 -40.89
C ASP A 483 51.97 -18.11 -40.70
N SER A 484 51.53 -17.24 -39.77
CA SER A 484 52.17 -15.92 -39.61
C SER A 484 53.00 -15.74 -38.34
N ASN A 485 52.89 -16.56 -37.27
CA ASN A 485 53.80 -16.40 -36.12
C ASN A 485 53.68 -17.49 -35.02
N ASP A 486 54.78 -18.08 -34.66
CA ASP A 486 54.95 -18.97 -33.47
C ASP A 486 54.69 -18.29 -32.12
N THR A 487 54.52 -17.00 -32.12
CA THR A 487 54.19 -16.16 -30.91
C THR A 487 52.71 -16.23 -30.48
N LEU A 488 51.79 -16.73 -31.31
CA LEU A 488 50.37 -16.86 -31.00
C LEU A 488 50.02 -18.14 -30.22
N LYS A 489 50.94 -19.05 -30.08
CA LYS A 489 50.74 -20.35 -29.38
C LYS A 489 50.51 -20.17 -27.86
N ASP A 490 51.19 -19.19 -27.28
CA ASP A 490 51.05 -18.89 -25.84
C ASP A 490 49.75 -18.15 -25.54
N SER A 491 49.23 -17.33 -26.49
CA SER A 491 47.95 -16.64 -26.38
C SER A 491 46.77 -17.62 -26.42
N ASN A 492 46.85 -18.65 -27.24
CA ASN A 492 45.82 -19.70 -27.33
C ASN A 492 45.73 -20.55 -26.05
N LYS A 493 46.83 -20.71 -25.33
CA LYS A 493 46.87 -21.44 -24.07
C LYS A 493 46.13 -20.65 -22.98
N ALA A 494 46.31 -19.31 -22.92
CA ALA A 494 45.63 -18.44 -21.99
C ALA A 494 44.10 -18.36 -22.26
N LEU A 495 43.68 -18.42 -23.54
CA LEU A 495 42.26 -18.47 -23.91
C LEU A 495 41.59 -19.79 -23.50
N LYS A 496 42.31 -20.90 -23.60
CA LYS A 496 41.79 -22.22 -23.18
C LYS A 496 41.61 -22.33 -21.67
N ASP A 497 42.49 -21.69 -20.92
CA ASP A 497 42.41 -21.62 -19.46
C ASP A 497 41.27 -20.67 -19.01
N SER A 498 41.03 -19.58 -19.76
CA SER A 498 39.90 -18.65 -19.53
C SER A 498 38.55 -19.31 -19.81
N ASN A 499 38.44 -20.11 -20.87
CA ASN A 499 37.22 -20.87 -21.17
C ASN A 499 36.91 -21.93 -20.09
N LYS A 500 37.93 -22.51 -19.49
CA LYS A 500 37.79 -23.46 -18.39
C LYS A 500 37.29 -22.75 -17.10
N ALA A 501 37.76 -21.52 -16.88
CA ALA A 501 37.28 -20.68 -15.77
C ALA A 501 35.82 -20.22 -15.96
N LEU A 502 35.42 -19.89 -17.20
CA LEU A 502 34.03 -19.55 -17.55
C LEU A 502 33.06 -20.72 -17.38
N GLN A 503 33.54 -21.93 -17.70
CA GLN A 503 32.77 -23.15 -17.51
C GLN A 503 32.57 -23.49 -16.02
N GLY A 504 33.58 -23.17 -15.19
CA GLY A 504 33.48 -23.24 -13.73
C GLY A 504 32.47 -22.22 -13.15
N SER A 505 32.46 -21.00 -13.69
CA SER A 505 31.53 -19.96 -13.28
C SER A 505 30.07 -20.29 -13.63
N ASN A 506 29.82 -20.92 -14.76
CA ASN A 506 28.48 -21.35 -15.17
C ASN A 506 27.91 -22.46 -14.27
N ASN A 507 28.77 -23.35 -13.81
CA ASN A 507 28.37 -24.39 -12.86
C ASN A 507 28.09 -23.79 -11.46
N ALA A 508 28.91 -22.84 -11.04
CA ALA A 508 28.67 -22.13 -9.77
C ALA A 508 27.36 -21.29 -9.77
N LEU A 509 26.97 -20.72 -10.94
CA LEU A 509 25.69 -20.04 -11.08
C LEU A 509 24.49 -21.00 -10.97
N LYS A 510 24.65 -22.21 -11.51
CA LYS A 510 23.61 -23.24 -11.45
C LYS A 510 23.38 -23.74 -10.02
N ASP A 511 24.44 -23.89 -9.26
CA ASP A 511 24.37 -24.30 -7.86
C ASP A 511 23.83 -23.18 -6.97
N SER A 512 24.17 -21.93 -7.28
CA SER A 512 23.62 -20.75 -6.57
C SER A 512 22.11 -20.57 -6.81
N ASN A 513 21.63 -20.82 -8.03
CA ASN A 513 20.20 -20.77 -8.33
C ASN A 513 19.41 -21.85 -7.59
N LYS A 514 20.00 -23.03 -7.43
CA LYS A 514 19.38 -24.11 -6.66
C LYS A 514 19.29 -23.77 -5.17
N ALA A 515 20.38 -23.23 -4.61
CA ALA A 515 20.42 -22.80 -3.22
C ALA A 515 19.44 -21.64 -2.91
N LEU A 516 19.22 -20.74 -3.88
CA LEU A 516 18.21 -19.68 -3.78
C LEU A 516 16.78 -20.25 -3.81
N GLN A 517 16.54 -21.28 -4.59
CA GLN A 517 15.24 -21.93 -4.66
C GLN A 517 14.90 -22.66 -3.37
N ASP A 518 15.86 -23.43 -2.83
CA ASP A 518 15.70 -24.11 -1.53
C ASP A 518 15.47 -23.12 -0.37
N SER A 519 16.17 -21.96 -0.40
CA SER A 519 16.00 -20.89 0.60
C SER A 519 14.64 -20.18 0.50
N ASN A 520 14.09 -20.07 -0.70
CA ASN A 520 12.78 -19.45 -0.91
C ASN A 520 11.65 -20.36 -0.40
N ASP A 521 11.78 -21.65 -0.64
CA ASP A 521 10.81 -22.65 -0.18
C ASP A 521 10.79 -22.73 1.37
N GLU A 522 11.95 -22.64 2.01
CA GLU A 522 12.08 -22.59 3.47
C GLU A 522 11.48 -21.29 4.04
N PHE A 523 11.64 -20.17 3.34
CA PHE A 523 11.06 -18.89 3.73
C PHE A 523 9.53 -18.88 3.62
N GLU A 524 8.97 -19.45 2.53
CA GLU A 524 7.52 -19.58 2.36
C GLU A 524 6.91 -20.50 3.43
N TYR A 525 7.56 -21.62 3.73
CA TYR A 525 7.15 -22.52 4.79
C TYR A 525 7.13 -21.84 6.17
N THR A 526 8.17 -21.06 6.46
CA THR A 526 8.29 -20.34 7.73
C THR A 526 7.25 -19.22 7.86
N ASN A 527 6.92 -18.53 6.78
CA ASN A 527 5.89 -17.50 6.77
C ASN A 527 4.48 -18.08 6.92
N ALA A 528 4.17 -19.17 6.25
CA ALA A 528 2.89 -19.87 6.40
C ALA A 528 2.69 -20.36 7.85
N LYS A 529 3.75 -20.84 8.49
CA LYS A 529 3.72 -21.25 9.90
C LYS A 529 3.47 -20.08 10.84
N ARG A 530 4.11 -18.93 10.60
CA ARG A 530 3.89 -17.69 11.37
C ARG A 530 2.47 -17.15 11.23
N GLU A 531 1.93 -17.19 10.02
CA GLU A 531 0.56 -16.75 9.75
C GLU A 531 -0.46 -17.64 10.44
N SER A 532 -0.25 -18.94 10.42
CA SER A 532 -1.07 -19.91 11.15
C SER A 532 -1.05 -19.66 12.66
N MET A 533 0.13 -19.34 13.23
CA MET A 533 0.27 -18.97 14.66
C MET A 533 -0.47 -17.68 14.99
N ALA A 534 -0.35 -16.67 14.15
CA ALA A 534 -1.02 -15.38 14.37
C ALA A 534 -2.55 -15.55 14.35
N ASN A 535 -3.07 -16.31 13.40
CA ASN A 535 -4.50 -16.59 13.28
C ASN A 535 -5.02 -17.39 14.48
N ALA A 536 -4.29 -18.41 14.94
CA ALA A 536 -4.63 -19.19 16.11
C ALA A 536 -4.63 -18.33 17.39
N PHE A 537 -3.65 -17.42 17.54
CA PHE A 537 -3.57 -16.49 18.66
C PHE A 537 -4.74 -15.48 18.66
N ILE A 538 -5.07 -14.92 17.50
CA ILE A 538 -6.23 -14.02 17.35
C ILE A 538 -7.52 -14.72 17.73
N MET A 539 -7.69 -15.98 17.36
CA MET A 539 -8.88 -16.76 17.68
C MET A 539 -9.00 -17.04 19.17
N LEU A 540 -7.89 -17.32 19.86
CA LEU A 540 -7.85 -17.47 21.31
C LEU A 540 -8.17 -16.16 22.04
N CYS A 541 -7.63 -15.04 21.56
CA CYS A 541 -7.94 -13.72 22.12
C CYS A 541 -9.43 -13.38 21.96
N TYR A 542 -10.01 -13.71 20.80
CA TYR A 542 -11.44 -13.50 20.54
C TYR A 542 -12.32 -14.31 21.49
N GLN A 543 -12.00 -15.59 21.70
CA GLN A 543 -12.73 -16.45 22.64
C GLN A 543 -12.65 -15.94 24.07
N TYR A 544 -11.48 -15.42 24.48
CA TYR A 544 -11.30 -14.84 25.81
C TYR A 544 -12.12 -13.55 26.01
N ILE A 545 -12.13 -12.67 25.00
CA ILE A 545 -12.92 -11.44 25.04
C ILE A 545 -14.44 -11.75 25.11
N GLU A 546 -14.90 -12.74 24.37
CA GLU A 546 -16.31 -13.15 24.40
C GLU A 546 -16.72 -13.74 25.76
N ARG A 547 -15.82 -14.48 26.39
CA ARG A 547 -15.99 -14.95 27.77
C ARG A 547 -16.10 -13.80 28.77
N LEU A 548 -15.21 -12.83 28.71
CA LEU A 548 -15.27 -11.64 29.56
C LEU A 548 -16.60 -10.87 29.41
N LYS A 549 -17.10 -10.77 28.19
CA LYS A 549 -18.43 -10.17 27.93
C LYS A 549 -19.56 -10.94 28.56
N ASN A 550 -19.48 -12.26 28.49
CA ASN A 550 -20.52 -13.12 29.09
C ASN A 550 -20.48 -13.08 30.60
N GLN A 551 -19.29 -13.08 31.23
CA GLN A 551 -19.13 -12.86 32.66
C GLN A 551 -19.68 -11.49 33.09
N ARG A 552 -19.35 -10.42 32.32
CA ARG A 552 -19.91 -9.08 32.56
C ARG A 552 -21.45 -9.05 32.48
N LYS A 553 -22.05 -9.74 31.50
CA LYS A 553 -23.51 -9.85 31.38
C LYS A 553 -24.10 -10.59 32.58
N LEU A 554 -23.45 -11.66 33.03
CA LEU A 554 -23.89 -12.44 34.20
C LEU A 554 -23.82 -11.59 35.47
N VAL A 555 -22.75 -10.86 35.69
CA VAL A 555 -22.58 -9.92 36.82
C VAL A 555 -23.69 -8.86 36.82
N ILE A 556 -23.91 -8.21 35.66
CA ILE A 556 -24.96 -7.18 35.52
C ILE A 556 -26.35 -7.79 35.76
N ARG A 557 -26.62 -9.00 35.29
CA ARG A 557 -27.91 -9.68 35.48
C ARG A 557 -28.13 -10.03 36.96
N LYS A 558 -27.12 -10.58 37.61
CA LYS A 558 -27.18 -10.95 39.05
C LYS A 558 -27.31 -9.73 39.95
N ILE A 559 -26.66 -8.62 39.62
CA ILE A 559 -26.84 -7.32 40.31
C ILE A 559 -28.27 -6.81 40.12
N LYS A 560 -28.80 -6.84 38.90
CA LYS A 560 -30.19 -6.37 38.62
C LYS A 560 -31.27 -7.21 39.27
N THR A 561 -31.01 -8.49 39.52
CA THR A 561 -31.97 -9.41 40.18
C THR A 561 -31.77 -9.48 41.69
N ASN A 562 -30.97 -8.60 42.29
CA ASN A 562 -30.70 -8.51 43.73
C ASN A 562 -30.09 -9.79 44.34
N GLN A 563 -29.40 -10.60 43.54
CA GLN A 563 -28.77 -11.85 43.95
C GLN A 563 -27.27 -11.66 44.26
N GLN A 564 -26.94 -10.67 45.08
CA GLN A 564 -25.55 -10.26 45.38
C GLN A 564 -24.72 -11.35 46.11
N ASN A 565 -25.37 -12.07 47.03
CA ASN A 565 -24.70 -13.12 47.79
C ASN A 565 -24.31 -14.33 46.91
N GLU A 566 -25.16 -14.65 45.94
CA GLU A 566 -24.91 -15.72 44.98
C GLU A 566 -23.86 -15.30 43.92
N LEU A 567 -23.78 -14.00 43.60
CA LEU A 567 -22.72 -13.44 42.80
C LEU A 567 -21.36 -13.52 43.51
N LEU A 568 -21.33 -13.18 44.81
CA LEU A 568 -20.11 -13.24 45.60
C LEU A 568 -19.60 -14.69 45.71
N SER A 569 -20.45 -15.68 45.95
CA SER A 569 -20.09 -17.10 45.97
C SER A 569 -19.60 -17.61 44.62
N THR A 570 -20.15 -17.12 43.52
CA THR A 570 -19.77 -17.49 42.15
C THR A 570 -18.41 -16.86 41.78
N LEU A 571 -18.16 -15.61 42.16
CA LEU A 571 -16.90 -14.92 41.88
C LEU A 571 -15.77 -15.29 42.85
N SER A 572 -16.11 -15.73 44.08
CA SER A 572 -15.12 -16.13 45.12
C SER A 572 -14.69 -17.60 45.01
N SER A 573 -15.30 -18.40 44.15
CA SER A 573 -14.87 -19.79 43.93
C SER A 573 -13.52 -19.81 43.18
N SER A 574 -12.45 -19.73 43.93
CA SER A 574 -11.05 -19.80 43.43
C SER A 574 -10.76 -21.02 42.54
N ARG A 575 -11.55 -22.11 42.72
CA ARG A 575 -11.44 -23.34 41.92
C ARG A 575 -11.85 -23.15 40.47
N GLN A 576 -12.91 -22.38 40.21
CA GLN A 576 -13.41 -22.15 38.87
C GLN A 576 -12.49 -21.21 38.07
N SER A 577 -11.91 -20.23 38.71
CA SER A 577 -10.91 -19.33 38.12
C SER A 577 -9.59 -20.02 37.80
N ALA A 578 -9.17 -20.96 38.65
CA ALA A 578 -7.94 -21.74 38.44
C ALA A 578 -8.11 -22.77 37.31
N GLU A 579 -9.25 -23.48 37.26
CA GLU A 579 -9.55 -24.41 36.18
C GLU A 579 -9.73 -23.71 34.81
N GLU A 580 -10.32 -22.51 34.83
CA GLU A 580 -10.49 -21.70 33.60
C GLU A 580 -9.15 -21.16 33.06
N SER A 581 -8.24 -20.73 33.94
CA SER A 581 -6.89 -20.32 33.56
C SER A 581 -6.08 -21.50 33.05
N GLN A 582 -6.18 -22.64 33.72
CA GLN A 582 -5.48 -23.86 33.32
C GLN A 582 -5.98 -24.40 31.97
N ASN A 583 -7.26 -24.30 31.71
CA ASN A 583 -7.86 -24.67 30.43
C ASN A 583 -7.43 -23.72 29.29
N PHE A 584 -7.31 -22.42 29.55
CA PHE A 584 -6.81 -21.46 28.58
C PHE A 584 -5.34 -21.73 28.24
N PHE A 585 -4.50 -21.89 29.25
CA PHE A 585 -3.08 -22.21 29.03
C PHE A 585 -2.89 -23.56 28.36
N SER A 586 -3.70 -24.58 28.71
CA SER A 586 -3.66 -25.89 28.04
C SER A 586 -4.08 -25.84 26.57
N GLN A 587 -5.04 -24.99 26.22
CA GLN A 587 -5.40 -24.75 24.81
C GLN A 587 -4.32 -23.96 24.07
N PHE A 588 -3.72 -22.98 24.74
CA PHE A 588 -2.59 -22.22 24.21
C PHE A 588 -1.41 -23.16 23.94
N ASP A 589 -1.03 -23.98 24.93
CA ASP A 589 0.06 -24.95 24.80
C ASP A 589 -0.21 -25.98 23.70
N LYS A 590 -1.45 -26.49 23.58
CA LYS A 590 -1.84 -27.40 22.48
C LYS A 590 -1.66 -26.76 21.10
N ILE A 591 -2.09 -25.52 20.93
CA ILE A 591 -1.92 -24.80 19.67
C ILE A 591 -0.44 -24.50 19.42
N PHE A 592 0.28 -24.07 20.44
CA PHE A 592 1.71 -23.79 20.36
C PHE A 592 2.51 -25.05 20.01
N LEU A 593 2.29 -26.15 20.72
CA LEU A 593 2.98 -27.43 20.47
C LEU A 593 2.56 -28.13 19.17
N SER A 594 1.38 -27.84 18.62
CA SER A 594 0.97 -28.39 17.32
C SER A 594 1.61 -27.67 16.14
N LEU A 595 2.20 -26.50 16.38
CA LEU A 595 2.82 -25.66 15.36
C LEU A 595 4.37 -25.67 15.44
N TYR A 596 4.92 -26.25 16.50
CA TYR A 596 6.36 -26.57 16.64
C TYR A 596 6.62 -28.03 16.26
#